data_d8c078cfa28cc42b13fb04600b45a9ef
#
_entry.id   d8c078cfa28cc42b13fb04600b45a9ef
#
_cell.length_a   1.000
_cell.length_b   1.000
_cell.length_c   1.000
_cell.angle_alpha   90.00
_cell.angle_beta   90.00
_cell.angle_gamma   90.00
#
_symmetry.space_group_name_H-M   'P 1'
#
loop_
_entity.id
_entity.type
_entity.pdbx_description
1 polymer ?
#
loop_
_entity_poly.entity_id
_entity_poly.type
_entity_poly.pdbx_seq_one_letter_code
_entity_poly.pdbx_strand_id
1 'polypeptide(L)'
;MKAPFDFVIEPKGNRYNNTKKVGDKDLILNTEVFNHQFVNREAIVKSVPTAYNTKIKPGDTVIVHHNVFRRWLDVKGREKNSKSYFNENTYLVKPDQIFLYKRQCDWLAMDGYCFVQPIKQRNSLDVETEEQCIGIVKYTDGINKTGELVGFTPFSTYEFIIDGKRLYRVMNKFITIKYEYQGDEEAYNPSWAQSS
;
A
#
# COMPACT_ATOMS: atom_id res chain seq x y z
N MET A 1 -0.36 17.90 -18.24
CA MET A 1 -0.48 16.68 -19.09
C MET A 1 -1.78 15.98 -18.74
N LYS A 2 -2.51 15.46 -19.73
CA LYS A 2 -3.73 14.65 -19.50
C LYS A 2 -3.60 13.37 -20.33
N ALA A 3 -3.95 12.23 -19.72
CA ALA A 3 -3.95 10.93 -20.39
C ALA A 3 -5.40 10.44 -20.55
N PRO A 4 -5.72 9.69 -21.64
CA PRO A 4 -7.08 9.19 -21.84
C PRO A 4 -7.47 8.14 -20.79
N PHE A 5 -6.60 7.19 -20.52
CA PHE A 5 -6.90 5.99 -19.72
C PHE A 5 -6.08 5.86 -18.43
N ASP A 6 -4.96 6.58 -18.33
CA ASP A 6 -4.03 6.47 -17.20
C ASP A 6 -4.15 7.68 -16.26
N PHE A 7 -3.84 7.45 -14.99
CA PHE A 7 -3.59 8.53 -14.05
C PHE A 7 -2.18 9.08 -14.28
N VAL A 8 -2.04 10.38 -14.19
CA VAL A 8 -0.73 11.05 -14.14
C VAL A 8 -0.42 11.32 -12.68
N ILE A 9 0.63 10.73 -12.16
CA ILE A 9 1.03 10.86 -10.76
C ILE A 9 2.49 11.27 -10.62
N GLU A 10 2.83 11.79 -9.45
CA GLU A 10 4.22 11.99 -9.01
C GLU A 10 4.46 11.26 -7.68
N PRO A 11 5.68 10.77 -7.39
CA PRO A 11 5.99 10.19 -6.09
C PRO A 11 5.86 11.25 -5.01
N LYS A 12 5.28 10.90 -3.86
CA LYS A 12 5.24 11.75 -2.68
C LYS A 12 6.57 11.60 -1.93
N GLY A 13 7.48 12.53 -2.16
CA GLY A 13 8.85 12.46 -1.67
C GLY A 13 9.78 11.68 -2.62
N ASN A 14 10.78 11.02 -2.07
CA ASN A 14 11.74 10.26 -2.83
C ASN A 14 11.13 8.99 -3.44
N ARG A 15 11.68 8.56 -4.58
CA ARG A 15 11.27 7.33 -5.27
C ARG A 15 11.55 6.06 -4.45
N TYR A 16 12.58 6.12 -3.57
CA TYR A 16 12.97 5.04 -2.67
C TYR A 16 13.10 5.59 -1.25
N ASN A 17 12.59 4.85 -0.30
CA ASN A 17 12.68 5.12 1.15
C ASN A 17 13.83 4.28 1.74
N ASN A 18 15.01 4.35 1.13
CA ASN A 18 16.18 3.55 1.48
C ASN A 18 17.19 4.30 2.37
N THR A 19 16.82 5.46 2.87
CA THR A 19 17.65 6.24 3.80
C THR A 19 16.88 6.49 5.09
N LYS A 20 17.57 6.41 6.23
CA LYS A 20 17.02 6.75 7.54
C LYS A 20 17.88 7.84 8.17
N LYS A 21 17.24 8.86 8.67
CA LYS A 21 17.92 9.94 9.40
C LYS A 21 18.28 9.49 10.82
N VAL A 22 19.55 9.54 11.16
CA VAL A 22 20.07 9.23 12.51
C VAL A 22 20.88 10.43 12.98
N GLY A 23 20.28 11.27 13.83
CA GLY A 23 20.84 12.57 14.19
C GLY A 23 20.92 13.47 12.95
N ASP A 24 22.12 14.03 12.69
CA ASP A 24 22.37 14.90 11.54
C ASP A 24 22.85 14.16 10.28
N LYS A 25 22.89 12.82 10.31
CA LYS A 25 23.41 11.99 9.19
C LYS A 25 22.30 11.13 8.58
N ASP A 26 22.36 10.99 7.27
CA ASP A 26 21.53 10.05 6.52
C ASP A 26 22.23 8.69 6.45
N LEU A 27 21.62 7.66 7.02
CA LEU A 27 22.06 6.28 6.94
C LEU A 27 21.37 5.60 5.77
N ILE A 28 22.16 5.07 4.84
CA ILE A 28 21.65 4.25 3.73
C ILE A 28 21.32 2.86 4.27
N LEU A 29 20.06 2.46 4.22
CA LEU A 29 19.58 1.17 4.71
C LEU A 29 19.80 0.06 3.70
N ASN A 30 19.66 0.37 2.41
CA ASN A 30 19.81 -0.59 1.34
C ASN A 30 20.21 0.12 0.03
N THR A 31 21.12 -0.50 -0.71
CA THR A 31 21.56 -0.01 -2.02
C THR A 31 20.98 -0.80 -3.19
N GLU A 32 20.20 -1.86 -2.92
CA GLU A 32 19.62 -2.71 -3.96
C GLU A 32 18.44 -2.01 -4.65
N VAL A 33 18.63 -1.64 -5.90
CA VAL A 33 17.67 -0.93 -6.74
C VAL A 33 16.37 -1.74 -6.94
N PHE A 34 16.44 -3.06 -6.89
CA PHE A 34 15.30 -3.95 -7.14
C PHE A 34 14.57 -4.39 -5.86
N ASN A 35 15.07 -4.03 -4.67
CA ASN A 35 14.41 -4.39 -3.42
C ASN A 35 13.10 -3.60 -3.26
N HIS A 36 11.98 -4.29 -3.44
CA HIS A 36 10.65 -3.69 -3.44
C HIS A 36 10.17 -3.18 -2.08
N GLN A 37 10.81 -3.60 -0.98
CA GLN A 37 10.48 -3.15 0.37
C GLN A 37 10.78 -1.66 0.57
N PHE A 38 11.83 -1.16 -0.10
CA PHE A 38 12.24 0.24 -0.01
C PHE A 38 11.66 1.13 -1.12
N VAL A 39 10.89 0.57 -2.04
CA VAL A 39 10.22 1.36 -3.07
C VAL A 39 9.08 2.14 -2.44
N ASN A 40 9.09 3.46 -2.64
CA ASN A 40 7.98 4.31 -2.25
C ASN A 40 6.68 3.86 -2.95
N ARG A 41 5.58 3.88 -2.23
CA ARG A 41 4.26 3.50 -2.74
C ARG A 41 3.25 4.63 -2.67
N GLU A 42 3.65 5.77 -2.08
CA GLU A 42 2.80 6.96 -2.01
C GLU A 42 3.04 7.87 -3.20
N ALA A 43 1.97 8.38 -3.77
CA ALA A 43 1.99 9.30 -4.88
C ALA A 43 0.92 10.39 -4.74
N ILE A 44 1.13 11.50 -5.44
CA ILE A 44 0.16 12.58 -5.57
C ILE A 44 -0.40 12.55 -7.00
N VAL A 45 -1.72 12.56 -7.12
CA VAL A 45 -2.40 12.59 -8.42
C VAL A 45 -2.32 14.01 -9.02
N LYS A 46 -1.71 14.13 -10.19
CA LYS A 46 -1.66 15.39 -10.95
C LYS A 46 -2.82 15.52 -11.94
N SER A 47 -3.21 14.41 -12.55
CA SER A 47 -4.33 14.39 -13.50
C SER A 47 -4.98 13.02 -13.48
N VAL A 48 -6.29 13.02 -13.63
CA VAL A 48 -7.11 11.82 -13.77
C VAL A 48 -7.37 11.50 -15.24
N PRO A 49 -7.72 10.24 -15.57
CA PRO A 49 -8.12 9.84 -16.90
C PRO A 49 -9.26 10.70 -17.45
N THR A 50 -9.25 10.94 -18.77
CA THR A 50 -10.30 11.74 -19.41
C THR A 50 -11.39 10.90 -20.06
N ALA A 51 -11.14 9.60 -20.31
CA ALA A 51 -12.05 8.72 -21.00
C ALA A 51 -13.15 8.12 -20.11
N TYR A 52 -13.02 8.20 -18.78
CA TYR A 52 -14.00 7.66 -17.83
C TYR A 52 -13.99 8.43 -16.51
N ASN A 53 -15.10 8.33 -15.76
CA ASN A 53 -15.22 8.96 -14.46
C ASN A 53 -14.53 8.09 -13.38
N THR A 54 -13.88 8.75 -12.43
CA THR A 54 -13.20 8.11 -11.30
C THR A 54 -13.54 8.81 -9.98
N LYS A 55 -13.47 8.07 -8.89
CA LYS A 55 -13.62 8.61 -7.53
C LYS A 55 -12.41 9.47 -7.11
N ILE A 56 -11.24 9.21 -7.70
CA ILE A 56 -9.98 9.94 -7.42
C ILE A 56 -10.03 11.31 -8.09
N LYS A 57 -9.45 12.32 -7.42
CA LYS A 57 -9.34 13.69 -7.92
C LYS A 57 -7.88 14.13 -8.00
N PRO A 58 -7.55 15.11 -8.86
CA PRO A 58 -6.24 15.75 -8.80
C PRO A 58 -5.98 16.33 -7.39
N GLY A 59 -4.78 16.10 -6.87
CA GLY A 59 -4.37 16.47 -5.52
C GLY A 59 -4.54 15.36 -4.47
N ASP A 60 -5.33 14.32 -4.74
CA ASP A 60 -5.45 13.18 -3.83
C ASP A 60 -4.09 12.47 -3.70
N THR A 61 -3.77 12.00 -2.50
CA THR A 61 -2.66 11.05 -2.27
C THR A 61 -3.16 9.66 -2.55
N VAL A 62 -2.35 8.84 -3.24
CA VAL A 62 -2.71 7.45 -3.58
C VAL A 62 -1.61 6.48 -3.15
N ILE A 63 -2.02 5.25 -2.81
CA ILE A 63 -1.12 4.12 -2.63
C ILE A 63 -1.14 3.28 -3.90
N VAL A 64 0.05 3.07 -4.46
CA VAL A 64 0.22 2.37 -5.73
C VAL A 64 1.03 1.07 -5.56
N HIS A 65 0.97 0.23 -6.56
CA HIS A 65 1.80 -0.97 -6.65
C HIS A 65 3.28 -0.58 -6.71
N HIS A 66 4.15 -1.30 -5.98
CA HIS A 66 5.60 -1.03 -5.95
C HIS A 66 6.26 -1.00 -7.35
N ASN A 67 5.73 -1.77 -8.31
CA ASN A 67 6.24 -1.78 -9.69
C ASN A 67 6.12 -0.43 -10.40
N VAL A 68 5.31 0.50 -9.91
CA VAL A 68 5.16 1.84 -10.50
C VAL A 68 6.47 2.62 -10.40
N PHE A 69 7.09 2.63 -9.22
CA PHE A 69 8.32 3.38 -8.97
C PHE A 69 9.59 2.53 -9.01
N ARG A 70 9.45 1.21 -9.08
CA ARG A 70 10.58 0.28 -9.07
C ARG A 70 11.48 0.48 -10.28
N ARG A 71 12.80 0.38 -10.05
CA ARG A 71 13.84 0.21 -11.06
C ARG A 71 14.33 -1.23 -11.06
N TRP A 72 14.90 -1.67 -12.14
CA TRP A 72 15.45 -3.01 -12.28
C TRP A 72 16.68 -3.00 -13.18
N LEU A 73 17.50 -4.04 -13.12
CA LEU A 73 18.68 -4.19 -13.96
C LEU A 73 18.35 -5.12 -15.13
N ASP A 74 18.73 -4.72 -16.34
CA ASP A 74 18.65 -5.62 -17.50
C ASP A 74 19.77 -6.68 -17.44
N VAL A 75 19.76 -7.61 -18.40
CA VAL A 75 20.75 -8.70 -18.49
C VAL A 75 22.22 -8.20 -18.66
N LYS A 76 22.39 -6.93 -18.97
CA LYS A 76 23.71 -6.27 -19.10
C LYS A 76 24.07 -5.43 -17.88
N GLY A 77 23.29 -5.52 -16.81
CA GLY A 77 23.46 -4.71 -15.59
C GLY A 77 23.07 -3.25 -15.73
N ARG A 78 22.36 -2.86 -16.78
CA ARG A 78 21.92 -1.47 -16.98
C ARG A 78 20.61 -1.23 -16.26
N GLU A 79 20.54 -0.12 -15.56
CA GLU A 79 19.34 0.29 -14.86
C GLU A 79 18.21 0.67 -15.84
N LYS A 80 17.02 0.15 -15.58
CA LYS A 80 15.80 0.39 -16.35
C LYS A 80 14.69 0.87 -15.44
N ASN A 81 13.88 1.77 -15.96
CA ASN A 81 12.67 2.24 -15.31
C ASN A 81 11.48 1.32 -15.55
N SER A 82 10.46 1.45 -14.71
CA SER A 82 9.18 0.76 -14.87
C SER A 82 8.47 1.18 -16.17
N LYS A 83 7.47 0.40 -16.58
CA LYS A 83 6.59 0.77 -17.71
C LYS A 83 5.75 2.02 -17.44
N SER A 84 5.55 2.37 -16.17
CA SER A 84 4.82 3.57 -15.75
C SER A 84 5.65 4.84 -15.83
N TYR A 85 6.97 4.72 -15.91
CA TYR A 85 7.88 5.86 -15.92
C TYR A 85 7.76 6.68 -17.22
N PHE A 86 7.49 7.97 -17.07
CA PHE A 86 7.53 8.93 -18.18
C PHE A 86 8.75 9.87 -18.05
N ASN A 87 8.94 10.45 -16.88
CA ASN A 87 10.14 11.19 -16.48
C ASN A 87 10.30 11.11 -14.95
N GLU A 88 11.32 11.75 -14.37
CA GLU A 88 11.68 11.63 -12.96
C GLU A 88 10.52 11.92 -11.99
N ASN A 89 9.66 12.87 -12.33
CA ASN A 89 8.53 13.31 -11.49
C ASN A 89 7.16 12.97 -12.10
N THR A 90 7.11 12.15 -13.15
CA THR A 90 5.85 11.86 -13.84
C THR A 90 5.75 10.38 -14.19
N TYR A 91 4.66 9.77 -13.75
CA TYR A 91 4.35 8.38 -14.00
C TYR A 91 2.92 8.23 -14.54
N LEU A 92 2.75 7.36 -15.52
CA LEU A 92 1.45 6.99 -16.08
C LEU A 92 1.02 5.66 -15.47
N VAL A 93 -0.08 5.68 -14.74
CA VAL A 93 -0.49 4.55 -13.89
C VAL A 93 -1.91 4.13 -14.23
N LYS A 94 -2.07 2.83 -14.46
CA LYS A 94 -3.37 2.23 -14.73
C LYS A 94 -4.21 2.16 -13.44
N PRO A 95 -5.55 2.13 -13.55
CA PRO A 95 -6.44 2.04 -12.39
C PRO A 95 -6.19 0.82 -11.50
N ASP A 96 -5.83 -0.33 -12.08
CA ASP A 96 -5.54 -1.58 -11.39
C ASP A 96 -4.25 -1.56 -10.55
N GLN A 97 -3.42 -0.54 -10.74
CA GLN A 97 -2.19 -0.33 -9.97
C GLN A 97 -2.38 0.63 -8.78
N ILE A 98 -3.57 1.21 -8.60
CA ILE A 98 -3.91 2.07 -7.46
C ILE A 98 -4.81 1.28 -6.52
N PHE A 99 -4.48 1.25 -5.24
CA PHE A 99 -5.20 0.45 -4.25
C PHE A 99 -5.96 1.26 -3.22
N LEU A 100 -5.40 2.43 -2.83
CA LEU A 100 -6.00 3.38 -1.91
C LEU A 100 -5.87 4.79 -2.44
N TYR A 101 -6.81 5.64 -2.04
CA TYR A 101 -6.68 7.08 -2.20
C TYR A 101 -7.08 7.79 -0.91
N LYS A 102 -6.40 8.88 -0.60
CA LYS A 102 -6.66 9.71 0.59
C LYS A 102 -7.29 11.01 0.14
N ARG A 103 -8.47 11.27 0.67
CA ARG A 103 -9.16 12.55 0.49
C ARG A 103 -9.35 13.20 1.84
N GLN A 104 -8.89 14.44 1.98
CA GLN A 104 -8.80 15.10 3.27
C GLN A 104 -7.94 14.27 4.25
N CYS A 105 -8.53 13.67 5.27
CA CYS A 105 -7.82 12.86 6.26
C CYS A 105 -8.08 11.35 6.13
N ASP A 106 -9.05 10.93 5.31
CA ASP A 106 -9.51 9.55 5.29
C ASP A 106 -8.98 8.76 4.08
N TRP A 107 -8.47 7.56 4.34
CA TRP A 107 -8.12 6.58 3.32
C TRP A 107 -9.35 5.79 2.89
N LEU A 108 -9.54 5.67 1.59
CA LEU A 108 -10.59 4.90 0.96
C LEU A 108 -9.98 3.87 -0.01
N ALA A 109 -10.47 2.65 0.03
CA ALA A 109 -9.99 1.62 -0.88
C ALA A 109 -10.61 1.78 -2.29
N MET A 110 -9.85 1.40 -3.30
CA MET A 110 -10.37 1.25 -4.65
C MET A 110 -11.31 0.06 -4.73
N ASP A 111 -12.25 0.12 -5.68
CA ASP A 111 -13.27 -0.93 -5.86
C ASP A 111 -12.63 -2.32 -5.97
N GLY A 112 -13.16 -3.27 -5.24
CA GLY A 112 -12.70 -4.66 -5.18
C GLY A 112 -11.64 -4.94 -4.12
N TYR A 113 -11.21 -3.94 -3.34
CA TYR A 113 -10.18 -4.11 -2.32
C TYR A 113 -10.65 -3.66 -0.93
N CYS A 114 -10.07 -4.32 0.08
CA CYS A 114 -10.05 -3.81 1.44
C CYS A 114 -8.65 -3.95 2.05
N PHE A 115 -8.38 -3.19 3.08
CA PHE A 115 -7.15 -3.23 3.85
C PHE A 115 -7.46 -3.67 5.26
N VAL A 116 -6.79 -4.73 5.67
CA VAL A 116 -7.04 -5.44 6.93
C VAL A 116 -5.81 -5.32 7.82
N GLN A 117 -6.00 -4.93 9.07
CA GLN A 117 -4.97 -4.93 10.08
C GLN A 117 -4.96 -6.32 10.75
N PRO A 118 -3.82 -7.03 10.80
CA PRO A 118 -3.72 -8.30 11.51
C PRO A 118 -4.03 -8.11 13.01
N ILE A 119 -4.46 -9.17 13.67
CA ILE A 119 -4.67 -9.21 15.12
C ILE A 119 -3.57 -10.03 15.79
N LYS A 120 -3.38 -9.81 17.09
CA LYS A 120 -2.46 -10.62 17.91
C LYS A 120 -3.00 -12.02 18.08
N GLN A 121 -2.11 -13.00 18.05
CA GLN A 121 -2.45 -14.37 18.37
C GLN A 121 -2.73 -14.50 19.87
N ARG A 122 -3.89 -15.09 20.24
CA ARG A 122 -4.35 -15.20 21.64
C ARG A 122 -3.51 -16.15 22.51
N ASN A 123 -2.87 -17.15 21.94
CA ASN A 123 -2.20 -18.24 22.67
C ASN A 123 -0.66 -18.25 22.53
N SER A 124 -0.04 -17.15 22.16
CA SER A 124 1.42 -17.08 22.07
C SER A 124 2.02 -16.83 23.45
N LEU A 125 2.75 -17.80 23.98
CA LEU A 125 3.35 -17.73 25.32
C LEU A 125 4.59 -16.81 25.40
N ASP A 126 5.32 -16.59 24.28
CA ASP A 126 6.64 -15.94 24.34
C ASP A 126 6.95 -14.90 23.24
N VAL A 127 6.20 -14.84 22.16
CA VAL A 127 6.45 -13.89 21.06
C VAL A 127 5.13 -13.32 20.57
N GLU A 128 5.03 -11.99 20.53
CA GLU A 128 3.91 -11.34 19.87
C GLU A 128 3.91 -11.71 18.37
N THR A 129 3.03 -12.63 18.01
CA THR A 129 2.78 -13.08 16.64
C THR A 129 1.38 -12.67 16.19
N GLU A 130 1.20 -12.60 14.88
CA GLU A 130 -0.11 -12.33 14.30
C GLU A 130 -0.93 -13.62 14.15
N GLU A 131 -2.25 -13.49 14.27
CA GLU A 131 -3.18 -14.55 13.91
C GLU A 131 -3.22 -14.68 12.38
N GLN A 132 -3.07 -15.93 11.89
CA GLN A 132 -2.97 -16.16 10.45
C GLN A 132 -4.31 -15.97 9.75
N CYS A 133 -4.29 -15.23 8.66
CA CYS A 133 -5.44 -15.03 7.77
C CYS A 133 -6.69 -14.43 8.45
N ILE A 134 -6.52 -13.76 9.58
CA ILE A 134 -7.59 -13.06 10.30
C ILE A 134 -7.14 -11.63 10.60
N GLY A 135 -8.07 -10.67 10.53
CA GLY A 135 -7.79 -9.30 10.90
C GLY A 135 -9.00 -8.38 10.83
N ILE A 136 -8.78 -7.15 11.23
CA ILE A 136 -9.81 -6.11 11.33
C ILE A 136 -9.75 -5.21 10.10
N VAL A 137 -10.85 -5.03 9.40
CA VAL A 137 -10.97 -4.13 8.24
C VAL A 137 -10.72 -2.68 8.67
N LYS A 138 -9.73 -2.03 8.07
CA LYS A 138 -9.41 -0.61 8.33
C LYS A 138 -9.87 0.31 7.21
N TYR A 139 -9.59 -0.05 5.96
CA TYR A 139 -10.00 0.73 4.79
C TYR A 139 -10.74 -0.17 3.81
N THR A 140 -11.81 0.34 3.25
CA THR A 140 -12.74 -0.45 2.42
C THR A 140 -13.29 0.38 1.27
N ASP A 141 -13.78 -0.30 0.24
CA ASP A 141 -14.57 0.26 -0.85
C ASP A 141 -16.08 0.36 -0.54
N GLY A 142 -16.49 -0.09 0.66
CA GLY A 142 -17.87 -0.08 1.14
C GLY A 142 -18.56 -1.46 1.13
N ILE A 143 -17.94 -2.51 0.55
CA ILE A 143 -18.49 -3.87 0.59
C ILE A 143 -18.37 -4.50 1.99
N ASN A 144 -17.22 -4.33 2.61
CA ASN A 144 -17.00 -4.71 4.01
C ASN A 144 -17.04 -3.45 4.87
N LYS A 145 -17.48 -3.54 6.11
CA LYS A 145 -17.52 -2.39 7.01
C LYS A 145 -16.19 -2.24 7.75
N THR A 146 -15.77 -1.01 7.95
CA THR A 146 -14.62 -0.71 8.83
C THR A 146 -14.90 -1.23 10.23
N GLY A 147 -13.93 -1.92 10.83
CA GLY A 147 -14.03 -2.55 12.14
C GLY A 147 -14.54 -3.99 12.12
N GLU A 148 -15.03 -4.52 10.99
CA GLU A 148 -15.38 -5.94 10.90
C GLU A 148 -14.15 -6.83 11.07
N LEU A 149 -14.29 -7.91 11.83
CA LEU A 149 -13.31 -8.99 11.92
C LEU A 149 -13.56 -9.99 10.79
N VAL A 150 -12.54 -10.19 9.94
CA VAL A 150 -12.67 -11.00 8.74
C VAL A 150 -11.57 -12.05 8.64
N GLY A 151 -11.93 -13.21 8.09
CA GLY A 151 -11.00 -14.23 7.64
C GLY A 151 -10.84 -14.21 6.13
N PHE A 152 -9.64 -14.44 5.64
CA PHE A 152 -9.31 -14.39 4.22
C PHE A 152 -8.45 -15.58 3.79
N THR A 153 -8.48 -15.89 2.50
CA THR A 153 -7.74 -17.03 1.95
C THR A 153 -6.22 -16.86 2.13
N PRO A 154 -5.48 -17.89 2.54
CA PRO A 154 -4.01 -17.86 2.61
C PRO A 154 -3.38 -17.40 1.29
N PHE A 155 -2.24 -16.70 1.38
CA PHE A 155 -1.47 -16.17 0.25
C PHE A 155 -2.22 -15.19 -0.67
N SER A 156 -3.40 -14.70 -0.25
CA SER A 156 -4.19 -13.71 -1.00
C SER A 156 -3.86 -12.26 -0.64
N THR A 157 -2.92 -12.05 0.26
CA THR A 157 -2.59 -10.77 0.84
C THR A 157 -1.34 -10.15 0.23
N TYR A 158 -1.28 -8.83 0.31
CA TYR A 158 -0.10 -8.06 0.00
C TYR A 158 0.13 -7.01 1.09
N GLU A 159 1.34 -7.02 1.67
CA GLU A 159 1.68 -6.17 2.80
C GLU A 159 1.92 -4.72 2.39
N PHE A 160 1.40 -3.80 3.20
CA PHE A 160 1.64 -2.37 3.15
C PHE A 160 1.88 -1.81 4.54
N ILE A 161 2.70 -0.76 4.61
CA ILE A 161 2.78 0.10 5.79
C ILE A 161 2.17 1.44 5.38
N ILE A 162 1.12 1.85 6.09
CA ILE A 162 0.36 3.06 5.81
C ILE A 162 0.16 3.81 7.12
N ASP A 163 0.62 5.05 7.18
CA ASP A 163 0.57 5.90 8.38
C ASP A 163 1.10 5.14 9.64
N GLY A 164 2.26 4.43 9.50
CA GLY A 164 2.89 3.67 10.60
C GLY A 164 2.15 2.39 11.02
N LYS A 165 1.18 1.92 10.25
CA LYS A 165 0.42 0.70 10.50
C LYS A 165 0.70 -0.35 9.44
N ARG A 166 0.98 -1.57 9.88
CA ARG A 166 1.06 -2.73 9.00
C ARG A 166 -0.32 -3.20 8.61
N LEU A 167 -0.60 -3.23 7.33
CA LEU A 167 -1.89 -3.59 6.77
C LEU A 167 -1.71 -4.60 5.64
N TYR A 168 -2.68 -5.47 5.46
CA TYR A 168 -2.78 -6.38 4.33
C TYR A 168 -3.83 -5.87 3.34
N ARG A 169 -3.44 -5.64 2.09
CA ARG A 169 -4.40 -5.47 1.00
C ARG A 169 -4.97 -6.83 0.65
N VAL A 170 -6.28 -6.96 0.69
CA VAL A 170 -7.04 -8.15 0.32
C VAL A 170 -8.05 -7.78 -0.76
N MET A 171 -8.21 -8.62 -1.78
CA MET A 171 -9.36 -8.48 -2.68
C MET A 171 -10.61 -8.97 -1.97
N ASN A 172 -11.73 -8.27 -2.12
CA ASN A 172 -13.00 -8.64 -1.45
C ASN A 172 -13.44 -10.08 -1.72
N LYS A 173 -13.17 -10.61 -2.93
CA LYS A 173 -13.47 -12.00 -3.29
C LYS A 173 -12.71 -13.06 -2.49
N PHE A 174 -11.63 -12.68 -1.81
CA PHE A 174 -10.83 -13.57 -0.97
C PHE A 174 -11.18 -13.47 0.51
N ILE A 175 -12.13 -12.61 0.88
CA ILE A 175 -12.73 -12.63 2.21
C ILE A 175 -13.73 -13.78 2.24
N THR A 176 -13.46 -14.76 3.09
CA THR A 176 -14.21 -16.01 3.16
C THR A 176 -15.13 -16.08 4.37
N ILE A 177 -14.76 -15.44 5.46
CA ILE A 177 -15.48 -15.50 6.74
C ILE A 177 -15.61 -14.09 7.31
N LYS A 178 -16.76 -13.79 7.88
CA LYS A 178 -16.97 -12.65 8.78
C LYS A 178 -17.23 -13.21 10.17
N TYR A 179 -16.42 -12.79 11.13
CA TYR A 179 -16.56 -13.18 12.51
C TYR A 179 -17.42 -12.14 13.26
N GLU A 180 -18.13 -12.59 14.28
CA GLU A 180 -18.69 -11.68 15.26
C GLU A 180 -17.54 -11.07 16.07
N TYR A 181 -17.38 -9.75 15.98
CA TYR A 181 -16.37 -9.02 16.73
C TYR A 181 -16.74 -9.01 18.22
N GLN A 182 -15.89 -9.59 19.06
CA GLN A 182 -16.16 -9.71 20.50
C GLN A 182 -15.62 -8.52 21.30
N GLY A 183 -14.81 -7.66 20.66
CA GLY A 183 -14.28 -6.43 21.25
C GLY A 183 -12.99 -6.60 22.04
N ASP A 184 -12.46 -7.82 22.12
CA ASP A 184 -11.21 -8.16 22.82
C ASP A 184 -10.03 -8.46 21.88
N GLU A 185 -10.24 -8.36 20.57
CA GLU A 185 -9.20 -8.54 19.58
C GLU A 185 -8.26 -7.33 19.52
N GLU A 186 -6.99 -7.55 19.86
CA GLU A 186 -5.96 -6.54 19.75
C GLU A 186 -5.34 -6.51 18.36
N ALA A 187 -5.29 -5.33 17.77
CA ALA A 187 -4.58 -5.12 16.51
C ALA A 187 -3.08 -5.38 16.68
N TYR A 188 -2.51 -6.20 15.79
CA TYR A 188 -1.07 -6.42 15.74
C TYR A 188 -0.39 -5.36 14.88
N ASN A 189 0.58 -4.65 15.46
CA ASN A 189 1.40 -3.71 14.73
C ASN A 189 2.85 -3.80 15.22
N PRO A 190 3.73 -4.48 14.49
CA PRO A 190 5.10 -4.68 14.92
C PRO A 190 5.86 -3.35 15.03
N SER A 191 6.84 -3.28 15.96
CA SER A 191 7.58 -2.04 16.25
C SER A 191 8.30 -1.46 15.02
N TRP A 192 8.78 -2.30 14.12
CA TRP A 192 9.44 -1.85 12.89
C TRP A 192 8.49 -1.14 11.92
N ALA A 193 7.20 -1.43 11.93
CA ALA A 193 6.20 -0.74 11.10
C ALA A 193 5.87 0.66 11.64
N GLN A 194 6.04 0.89 12.95
CA GLN A 194 5.74 2.19 13.59
C GLN A 194 6.80 3.25 13.29
N SER A 195 7.99 2.84 12.90
CA SER A 195 9.14 3.73 12.63
C SER A 195 9.34 4.05 11.14
N SER A 196 8.35 3.72 10.30
CA SER A 196 8.39 3.88 8.85
C SER A 196 7.69 5.13 8.39
#